data_fa3e4ccb5ebde55fdf14c27fb060222e
#
_entry.id   fa3e4ccb5ebde55fdf14c27fb060222e
#
_cell.length_a   1.000
_cell.length_b   1.000
_cell.length_c   1.000
_cell.angle_alpha   90.00
_cell.angle_beta   90.00
_cell.angle_gamma   90.00
#
_symmetry.space_group_name_H-M   'P 1'
#
loop_
_entity.id
_entity.type
_entity.pdbx_description
1 polymer ?
#
loop_
_entity_poly.entity_id
_entity_poly.type
_entity_poly.pdbx_seq_one_letter_code
_entity_poly.pdbx_strand_id
1 'polypeptide(L)'
;MGIVEGITEWLPISSTGHMILLEQIVKFNASEEFMCMFRVVIQLGAILAVVVLFWGKLWPFGLRQGRVISKPSVWSLWFKVVAATLPVLVISPLDDWMEAHFYNYITVAAMLILYGVLFLVVENRRATPHVMRLDQITYRDALLIGVWQCLAIIPGTSRSGATIVGGLLLGLSRACVAEFTFYLAIPVMAGASLLKVLKFALSGAAMTGTEIAVLVVGCVVAFAVSMGAIRFLMDYVKRHNFKFFGVYRIVLGLIVLAVAAITALA
;
A
#
# COMPACT_ATOMS: atom_id res chain seq x y z
N MET A 1 13.72 -5.12 7.22
CA MET A 1 12.46 -5.21 6.46
C MET A 1 11.32 -4.44 7.12
N GLY A 2 10.90 -4.67 8.36
CA GLY A 2 9.78 -3.97 9.01
C GLY A 2 9.88 -2.43 9.01
N ILE A 3 11.08 -1.84 9.17
CA ILE A 3 11.28 -0.39 9.08
C ILE A 3 11.00 0.10 7.65
N VAL A 4 11.56 -0.58 6.66
CA VAL A 4 11.38 -0.22 5.25
C VAL A 4 9.91 -0.33 4.88
N GLU A 5 9.26 -1.44 5.23
CA GLU A 5 7.82 -1.64 5.01
C GLU A 5 6.99 -0.53 5.66
N GLY A 6 7.21 -0.27 6.96
CA GLY A 6 6.46 0.74 7.70
C GLY A 6 6.57 2.16 7.13
N ILE A 7 7.66 2.50 6.46
CA ILE A 7 7.84 3.79 5.78
C ILE A 7 7.20 3.74 4.40
N THR A 8 7.57 2.74 3.60
CA THR A 8 7.37 2.75 2.15
C THR A 8 5.98 2.30 1.71
N GLU A 9 5.24 1.63 2.58
CA GLU A 9 3.87 1.20 2.28
C GLU A 9 2.89 2.38 2.22
N TRP A 10 3.05 3.35 3.10
CA TRP A 10 2.16 4.52 3.17
C TRP A 10 2.57 5.65 2.25
N LEU A 11 3.87 5.85 2.10
CA LEU A 11 4.39 6.82 1.14
C LEU A 11 4.25 6.25 -0.28
N PRO A 12 3.84 7.05 -1.27
CA PRO A 12 3.65 6.55 -2.62
C PRO A 12 4.98 6.34 -3.38
N ILE A 13 5.92 5.60 -2.76
CA ILE A 13 7.29 5.38 -3.25
C ILE A 13 7.63 3.92 -3.58
N SER A 14 6.69 2.99 -3.39
CA SER A 14 6.79 1.54 -3.64
C SER A 14 7.66 0.78 -2.63
N SER A 15 7.01 0.04 -1.74
CA SER A 15 7.67 -0.92 -0.84
C SER A 15 8.43 -1.99 -1.62
N THR A 16 7.86 -2.52 -2.70
CA THR A 16 8.51 -3.51 -3.58
C THR A 16 9.83 -3.01 -4.14
N GLY A 17 9.89 -1.74 -4.59
CA GLY A 17 11.13 -1.16 -5.13
C GLY A 17 12.27 -1.07 -4.10
N HIS A 18 11.93 -0.88 -2.83
CA HIS A 18 12.90 -0.87 -1.74
C HIS A 18 13.28 -2.28 -1.30
N MET A 19 12.30 -3.19 -1.24
CA MET A 19 12.53 -4.57 -0.81
C MET A 19 13.47 -5.31 -1.76
N ILE A 20 13.32 -5.14 -3.07
CA ILE A 20 14.19 -5.80 -4.07
C ILE A 20 15.66 -5.37 -3.92
N LEU A 21 15.93 -4.12 -3.51
CA LEU A 21 17.27 -3.65 -3.19
C LEU A 21 17.77 -4.15 -1.84
N LEU A 22 16.89 -4.15 -0.83
CA LEU A 22 17.23 -4.59 0.52
C LEU A 22 17.60 -6.07 0.55
N GLU A 23 16.95 -6.90 -0.23
CA GLU A 23 17.20 -8.34 -0.36
C GLU A 23 18.59 -8.66 -0.93
N GLN A 24 19.23 -7.71 -1.64
CA GLN A 24 20.63 -7.87 -2.07
C GLN A 24 21.62 -7.73 -0.90
N ILE A 25 21.27 -6.91 0.10
CA ILE A 25 22.14 -6.61 1.23
C ILE A 25 21.85 -7.52 2.42
N VAL A 26 20.58 -7.75 2.71
CA VAL A 26 20.11 -8.54 3.85
C VAL A 26 19.67 -9.91 3.36
N LYS A 27 20.60 -10.86 3.40
CA LYS A 27 20.28 -12.26 3.12
C LYS A 27 19.66 -12.89 4.35
N PHE A 28 18.42 -13.33 4.22
CA PHE A 28 17.69 -14.00 5.28
C PHE A 28 17.74 -15.53 5.02
N ASN A 29 18.20 -16.28 6.01
CA ASN A 29 18.29 -17.76 5.90
C ASN A 29 16.93 -18.35 6.32
N ALA A 30 15.95 -18.28 5.43
CA ALA A 30 14.60 -18.83 5.62
C ALA A 30 14.11 -19.45 4.32
N SER A 31 13.05 -20.27 4.40
CA SER A 31 12.45 -20.88 3.21
C SER A 31 11.82 -19.83 2.28
N GLU A 32 11.74 -20.13 1.00
CA GLU A 32 11.08 -19.23 0.04
C GLU A 32 9.61 -19.05 0.36
N GLU A 33 8.93 -20.11 0.84
CA GLU A 33 7.54 -20.08 1.26
C GLU A 33 7.35 -19.13 2.44
N PHE A 34 8.24 -19.19 3.44
CA PHE A 34 8.20 -18.27 4.57
C PHE A 34 8.42 -16.83 4.11
N MET A 35 9.42 -16.57 3.25
CA MET A 35 9.72 -15.22 2.77
C MET A 35 8.57 -14.63 1.94
N CYS A 36 7.92 -15.43 1.10
CA CYS A 36 6.75 -15.02 0.34
C CYS A 36 5.58 -14.62 1.27
N MET A 37 5.31 -15.41 2.30
CA MET A 37 4.31 -15.09 3.32
C MET A 37 4.74 -13.87 4.15
N PHE A 38 5.98 -13.83 4.63
CA PHE A 38 6.51 -12.78 5.50
C PHE A 38 6.36 -11.38 4.90
N ARG A 39 6.73 -11.19 3.61
CA ARG A 39 6.63 -9.90 2.92
C ARG A 39 5.21 -9.31 2.95
N VAL A 40 4.21 -10.17 2.89
CA VAL A 40 2.80 -9.74 2.88
C VAL A 40 2.26 -9.61 4.31
N VAL A 41 2.63 -10.53 5.22
CA VAL A 41 2.07 -10.54 6.57
C VAL A 41 2.62 -9.41 7.45
N ILE A 42 3.85 -8.93 7.23
CA ILE A 42 4.35 -7.74 7.97
C ILE A 42 3.51 -6.48 7.69
N GLN A 43 2.78 -6.45 6.57
CA GLN A 43 1.84 -5.39 6.24
C GLN A 43 0.66 -5.33 7.23
N LEU A 44 0.31 -6.43 7.89
CA LEU A 44 -0.71 -6.42 8.96
C LEU A 44 -0.31 -5.49 10.12
N GLY A 45 0.98 -5.47 10.47
CA GLY A 45 1.51 -4.50 11.43
C GLY A 45 1.27 -3.07 10.95
N ALA A 46 1.57 -2.80 9.68
CA ALA A 46 1.34 -1.49 9.09
C ALA A 46 -0.15 -1.10 9.08
N ILE A 47 -1.06 -2.01 8.71
CA ILE A 47 -2.53 -1.75 8.71
C ILE A 47 -3.04 -1.41 10.12
N LEU A 48 -2.55 -2.09 11.14
CA LEU A 48 -2.95 -1.79 12.53
C LEU A 48 -2.66 -0.34 12.90
N ALA A 49 -1.61 0.27 12.35
CA ALA A 49 -1.33 1.69 12.56
C ALA A 49 -2.44 2.59 11.99
N VAL A 50 -3.00 2.26 10.81
CA VAL A 50 -4.16 2.99 10.26
C VAL A 50 -5.36 2.82 11.17
N VAL A 51 -5.67 1.60 11.57
CA VAL A 51 -6.82 1.32 12.45
C VAL A 51 -6.71 2.10 13.75
N VAL A 52 -5.53 2.13 14.38
CA VAL A 52 -5.30 2.87 15.64
C VAL A 52 -5.39 4.39 15.41
N LEU A 53 -4.72 4.93 14.39
CA LEU A 53 -4.69 6.37 14.13
C LEU A 53 -6.05 6.95 13.75
N PHE A 54 -6.83 6.17 13.01
CA PHE A 54 -8.11 6.61 12.50
C PHE A 54 -9.31 5.92 13.17
N TRP A 55 -9.11 5.28 14.32
CA TRP A 55 -10.16 4.55 15.04
C TRP A 55 -11.47 5.34 15.16
N GLY A 56 -11.40 6.61 15.58
CA GLY A 56 -12.57 7.47 15.76
C GLY A 56 -13.36 7.73 14.47
N LYS A 57 -12.70 7.64 13.30
CA LYS A 57 -13.32 7.79 11.97
C LYS A 57 -13.77 6.46 11.36
N LEU A 58 -13.16 5.35 11.78
CA LEU A 58 -13.43 4.01 11.25
C LEU A 58 -14.48 3.25 12.05
N TRP A 59 -14.63 3.57 13.35
CA TRP A 59 -15.55 2.88 14.23
C TRP A 59 -17.00 3.36 14.03
N PRO A 60 -17.91 2.48 13.55
CA PRO A 60 -19.25 2.90 13.11
C PRO A 60 -20.24 3.12 14.24
N PHE A 61 -19.86 2.90 15.49
CA PHE A 61 -20.72 3.11 16.64
C PHE A 61 -20.23 4.29 17.49
N GLY A 62 -21.14 4.90 18.22
CA GLY A 62 -20.87 5.97 19.18
C GLY A 62 -21.77 5.86 20.40
N LEU A 63 -21.44 6.62 21.44
CA LEU A 63 -22.30 6.77 22.62
C LEU A 63 -22.91 8.17 22.61
N ARG A 64 -24.23 8.23 22.70
CA ARG A 64 -24.98 9.50 22.88
C ARG A 64 -26.00 9.29 23.98
N GLN A 65 -25.90 10.10 25.05
CA GLN A 65 -26.77 10.01 26.22
C GLN A 65 -26.86 8.57 26.81
N GLY A 66 -25.71 7.84 26.89
CA GLY A 66 -25.66 6.49 27.43
C GLY A 66 -26.19 5.39 26.49
N ARG A 67 -26.68 5.74 25.30
CA ARG A 67 -27.15 4.76 24.30
C ARG A 67 -26.15 4.61 23.17
N VAL A 68 -25.94 3.36 22.70
CA VAL A 68 -25.14 3.07 21.51
C VAL A 68 -25.90 3.55 20.29
N ILE A 69 -25.29 4.42 19.52
CA ILE A 69 -25.83 4.94 18.26
C ILE A 69 -24.95 4.47 17.09
N SER A 70 -25.57 4.19 15.97
CA SER A 70 -24.88 3.95 14.71
C SER A 70 -24.53 5.28 14.04
N LYS A 71 -23.37 5.33 13.36
CA LYS A 71 -22.91 6.48 12.56
C LYS A 71 -23.09 6.17 11.07
N PRO A 72 -24.19 6.60 10.40
CA PRO A 72 -24.43 6.26 8.99
C PRO A 72 -23.33 6.71 8.03
N SER A 73 -22.66 7.82 8.33
CA SER A 73 -21.55 8.34 7.53
C SER A 73 -20.35 7.38 7.50
N VAL A 74 -20.07 6.69 8.62
CA VAL A 74 -19.00 5.71 8.71
C VAL A 74 -19.36 4.43 7.95
N TRP A 75 -20.61 3.99 8.04
CA TRP A 75 -21.09 2.87 7.23
C TRP A 75 -21.03 3.17 5.74
N SER A 76 -21.45 4.36 5.31
CA SER A 76 -21.32 4.80 3.92
C SER A 76 -19.85 4.78 3.45
N LEU A 77 -18.92 5.22 4.30
CA LEU A 77 -17.48 5.13 4.01
C LEU A 77 -17.03 3.68 3.83
N TRP A 78 -17.41 2.77 4.74
CA TRP A 78 -17.06 1.35 4.63
C TRP A 78 -17.63 0.70 3.37
N PHE A 79 -18.87 1.00 2.99
CA PHE A 79 -19.45 0.48 1.74
C PHE A 79 -18.70 1.01 0.49
N LYS A 80 -18.21 2.26 0.51
CA LYS A 80 -17.35 2.78 -0.57
C LYS A 80 -15.98 2.09 -0.59
N VAL A 81 -15.39 1.81 0.58
CA VAL A 81 -14.15 1.03 0.69
C VAL A 81 -14.36 -0.39 0.15
N VAL A 82 -15.45 -1.05 0.48
CA VAL A 82 -15.80 -2.36 -0.07
C VAL A 82 -15.97 -2.28 -1.59
N ALA A 83 -16.71 -1.29 -2.10
CA ALA A 83 -16.86 -1.09 -3.54
C ALA A 83 -15.51 -0.91 -4.27
N ALA A 84 -14.58 -0.16 -3.65
CA ALA A 84 -13.22 0.00 -4.19
C ALA A 84 -12.35 -1.27 -4.07
N THR A 85 -12.71 -2.22 -3.20
CA THR A 85 -12.01 -3.50 -3.06
C THR A 85 -12.42 -4.51 -4.13
N LEU A 86 -13.67 -4.44 -4.64
CA LEU A 86 -14.21 -5.42 -5.58
C LEU A 86 -13.36 -5.62 -6.84
N PRO A 87 -12.84 -4.58 -7.54
CA PRO A 87 -12.01 -4.79 -8.72
C PRO A 87 -10.76 -5.61 -8.43
N VAL A 88 -10.14 -5.40 -7.26
CA VAL A 88 -8.93 -6.13 -6.85
C VAL A 88 -9.24 -7.60 -6.59
N LEU A 89 -10.40 -7.91 -6.00
CA LEU A 89 -10.81 -9.30 -5.80
C LEU A 89 -10.97 -10.06 -7.13
N VAL A 90 -11.43 -9.36 -8.18
CA VAL A 90 -11.59 -9.97 -9.52
C VAL A 90 -10.25 -10.33 -10.13
N ILE A 91 -9.21 -9.51 -9.93
CA ILE A 91 -7.89 -9.76 -10.52
C ILE A 91 -6.94 -10.53 -9.59
N SER A 92 -7.27 -10.69 -8.32
CA SER A 92 -6.40 -11.36 -7.32
C SER A 92 -5.96 -12.79 -7.70
N PRO A 93 -6.71 -13.59 -8.50
CA PRO A 93 -6.22 -14.89 -8.97
C PRO A 93 -4.99 -14.80 -9.88
N LEU A 94 -4.72 -13.62 -10.47
CA LEU A 94 -3.55 -13.38 -11.31
C LEU A 94 -2.30 -12.99 -10.51
N ASP A 95 -2.42 -12.75 -9.20
CA ASP A 95 -1.35 -12.20 -8.36
C ASP A 95 -0.08 -13.07 -8.38
N ASP A 96 -0.22 -14.37 -8.12
CA ASP A 96 0.93 -15.29 -8.10
C ASP A 96 1.59 -15.40 -9.49
N TRP A 97 0.78 -15.40 -10.57
CA TRP A 97 1.31 -15.42 -11.93
C TRP A 97 2.07 -14.13 -12.25
N MET A 98 1.53 -12.98 -11.86
CA MET A 98 2.17 -11.68 -12.05
C MET A 98 3.46 -11.59 -11.22
N GLU A 99 3.45 -12.05 -9.98
CA GLU A 99 4.64 -12.09 -9.12
C GLU A 99 5.73 -12.97 -9.78
N ALA A 100 5.39 -14.18 -10.22
CA ALA A 100 6.34 -15.11 -10.81
C ALA A 100 6.99 -14.60 -12.11
N HIS A 101 6.29 -13.82 -12.94
CA HIS A 101 6.80 -13.38 -14.23
C HIS A 101 7.36 -11.95 -14.23
N PHE A 102 6.86 -11.08 -13.35
CA PHE A 102 7.14 -9.65 -13.35
C PHE A 102 7.89 -9.15 -12.10
N TYR A 103 8.13 -9.98 -11.09
CA TYR A 103 8.97 -9.60 -9.96
C TYR A 103 10.45 -9.66 -10.36
N ASN A 104 10.88 -8.66 -11.12
CA ASN A 104 12.26 -8.52 -11.58
C ASN A 104 12.66 -7.04 -11.61
N TYR A 105 13.96 -6.77 -11.63
CA TYR A 105 14.51 -5.40 -11.58
C TYR A 105 13.97 -4.50 -12.70
N ILE A 106 13.85 -5.03 -13.93
CA ILE A 106 13.44 -4.23 -15.10
C ILE A 106 12.00 -3.77 -14.94
N THR A 107 11.10 -4.68 -14.61
CA THR A 107 9.68 -4.35 -14.40
C THR A 107 9.50 -3.37 -13.24
N VAL A 108 10.15 -3.66 -12.10
CA VAL A 108 10.06 -2.81 -10.91
C VAL A 108 10.57 -1.40 -11.20
N ALA A 109 11.72 -1.28 -11.88
CA ALA A 109 12.29 0.02 -12.26
C ALA A 109 11.41 0.76 -13.27
N ALA A 110 10.89 0.07 -14.29
CA ALA A 110 10.01 0.66 -15.29
C ALA A 110 8.75 1.25 -14.62
N MET A 111 8.13 0.51 -13.69
CA MET A 111 6.93 0.97 -12.98
C MET A 111 7.24 2.08 -11.97
N LEU A 112 8.42 2.07 -11.33
CA LEU A 112 8.87 3.18 -10.50
C LEU A 112 8.99 4.46 -11.32
N ILE A 113 9.66 4.40 -12.47
CA ILE A 113 9.86 5.56 -13.35
C ILE A 113 8.53 6.02 -13.94
N LEU A 114 7.70 5.11 -14.46
CA LEU A 114 6.40 5.42 -15.04
C LEU A 114 5.50 6.17 -14.05
N TYR A 115 5.32 5.63 -12.85
CA TYR A 115 4.49 6.28 -11.83
C TYR A 115 5.16 7.54 -11.26
N GLY A 116 6.49 7.61 -11.24
CA GLY A 116 7.21 8.84 -10.94
C GLY A 116 6.84 9.96 -11.91
N VAL A 117 6.87 9.67 -13.21
CA VAL A 117 6.45 10.62 -14.26
C VAL A 117 4.96 10.94 -14.15
N LEU A 118 4.09 9.95 -13.89
CA LEU A 118 2.66 10.17 -13.71
C LEU A 118 2.38 11.15 -12.55
N PHE A 119 3.06 11.02 -11.41
CA PHE A 119 2.94 12.00 -10.32
C PHE A 119 3.31 13.41 -10.77
N LEU A 120 4.40 13.58 -11.51
CA LEU A 120 4.80 14.89 -12.02
C LEU A 120 3.77 15.47 -13.00
N VAL A 121 3.26 14.64 -13.92
CA VAL A 121 2.25 15.05 -14.91
C VAL A 121 0.94 15.44 -14.24
N VAL A 122 0.43 14.62 -13.33
CA VAL A 122 -0.86 14.85 -12.65
C VAL A 122 -0.78 16.11 -11.79
N GLU A 123 0.30 16.30 -11.04
CA GLU A 123 0.49 17.49 -10.21
C GLU A 123 0.73 18.78 -11.03
N ASN A 124 1.25 18.68 -12.25
CA ASN A 124 1.43 19.82 -13.14
C ASN A 124 0.12 20.29 -13.79
N ARG A 125 -0.93 19.46 -13.84
CA ARG A 125 -2.22 19.84 -14.43
C ARG A 125 -2.93 20.98 -13.69
N ARG A 126 -2.50 21.33 -12.46
CA ARG A 126 -3.10 22.40 -11.62
C ARG A 126 -4.63 22.33 -11.55
N ALA A 127 -5.20 21.12 -11.67
CA ALA A 127 -6.64 20.94 -11.58
C ALA A 127 -7.14 21.30 -10.17
N THR A 128 -8.20 22.10 -10.10
CA THR A 128 -8.86 22.40 -8.81
C THR A 128 -9.62 21.17 -8.34
N PRO A 129 -9.32 20.63 -7.16
CA PRO A 129 -10.04 19.48 -6.64
C PRO A 129 -11.48 19.89 -6.28
N HIS A 130 -12.43 19.01 -6.63
CA HIS A 130 -13.85 19.21 -6.30
C HIS A 130 -14.33 18.25 -5.21
N VAL A 131 -13.58 17.20 -4.89
CA VAL A 131 -13.83 16.29 -3.77
C VAL A 131 -12.82 16.55 -2.66
N MET A 132 -13.23 17.28 -1.65
CA MET A 132 -12.36 17.74 -0.56
C MET A 132 -12.42 16.84 0.67
N ARG A 133 -13.50 16.07 0.85
CA ARG A 133 -13.78 15.29 2.04
C ARG A 133 -14.29 13.90 1.67
N LEU A 134 -14.07 12.94 2.57
CA LEU A 134 -14.44 11.53 2.36
C LEU A 134 -15.93 11.28 2.14
N ASP A 135 -16.80 12.11 2.76
CA ASP A 135 -18.25 12.00 2.59
C ASP A 135 -18.70 12.39 1.17
N GLN A 136 -17.94 13.23 0.47
CA GLN A 136 -18.19 13.66 -0.92
C GLN A 136 -17.78 12.61 -1.96
N ILE A 137 -16.92 11.64 -1.61
CA ILE A 137 -16.57 10.54 -2.51
C ILE A 137 -17.84 9.79 -2.89
N THR A 138 -18.08 9.62 -4.19
CA THR A 138 -19.19 8.81 -4.69
C THR A 138 -18.81 7.33 -4.79
N TYR A 139 -19.79 6.43 -4.93
CA TYR A 139 -19.51 5.00 -5.21
C TYR A 139 -18.78 4.81 -6.55
N ARG A 140 -19.07 5.68 -7.55
CA ARG A 140 -18.35 5.70 -8.82
C ARG A 140 -16.88 6.03 -8.63
N ASP A 141 -16.57 7.08 -7.85
CA ASP A 141 -15.18 7.45 -7.57
C ASP A 141 -14.45 6.33 -6.82
N ALA A 142 -15.10 5.73 -5.82
CA ALA A 142 -14.55 4.62 -5.07
C ALA A 142 -14.23 3.41 -5.97
N LEU A 143 -15.16 3.02 -6.84
CA LEU A 143 -14.98 1.93 -7.80
C LEU A 143 -13.84 2.23 -8.78
N LEU A 144 -13.77 3.45 -9.32
CA LEU A 144 -12.70 3.86 -10.23
C LEU A 144 -11.33 3.90 -9.54
N ILE A 145 -11.25 4.33 -8.27
CA ILE A 145 -10.02 4.22 -7.47
C ILE A 145 -9.63 2.73 -7.30
N GLY A 146 -10.62 1.85 -7.10
CA GLY A 146 -10.40 0.41 -7.05
C GLY A 146 -9.86 -0.15 -8.37
N VAL A 147 -10.34 0.34 -9.52
CA VAL A 147 -9.79 -0.03 -10.85
C VAL A 147 -8.34 0.46 -10.99
N TRP A 148 -8.03 1.68 -10.56
CA TRP A 148 -6.65 2.15 -10.51
C TRP A 148 -5.77 1.29 -9.60
N GLN A 149 -6.31 0.83 -8.48
CA GLN A 149 -5.61 -0.07 -7.56
C GLN A 149 -5.23 -1.40 -8.22
N CYS A 150 -6.02 -1.90 -9.19
CA CYS A 150 -5.70 -3.11 -9.94
C CYS A 150 -4.33 -3.06 -10.62
N LEU A 151 -3.85 -1.89 -11.01
CA LEU A 151 -2.52 -1.72 -11.60
C LEU A 151 -1.39 -2.05 -10.61
N ALA A 152 -1.69 -2.07 -9.31
CA ALA A 152 -0.72 -2.44 -8.28
C ALA A 152 -0.34 -3.94 -8.28
N ILE A 153 -1.05 -4.77 -9.05
CA ILE A 153 -0.67 -6.17 -9.30
C ILE A 153 0.69 -6.25 -10.03
N ILE A 154 1.07 -5.20 -10.77
CA ILE A 154 2.36 -5.12 -11.45
C ILE A 154 3.42 -4.69 -10.42
N PRO A 155 4.45 -5.52 -10.14
CA PRO A 155 5.49 -5.19 -9.17
C PRO A 155 6.18 -3.85 -9.46
N GLY A 156 6.38 -3.04 -8.42
CA GLY A 156 6.95 -1.70 -8.57
C GLY A 156 5.93 -0.57 -8.66
N THR A 157 4.67 -0.84 -9.05
CA THR A 157 3.61 0.17 -9.20
C THR A 157 3.34 0.92 -7.90
N SER A 158 3.34 0.24 -6.77
CA SER A 158 2.84 0.72 -5.46
C SER A 158 1.32 0.88 -5.43
N ARG A 159 0.68 0.18 -4.50
CA ARG A 159 -0.76 0.28 -4.26
C ARG A 159 -1.18 1.72 -3.93
N SER A 160 -0.50 2.34 -2.96
CA SER A 160 -0.77 3.74 -2.59
C SER A 160 -0.47 4.70 -3.74
N GLY A 161 0.56 4.44 -4.54
CA GLY A 161 0.87 5.23 -5.73
C GLY A 161 -0.25 5.19 -6.76
N ALA A 162 -0.77 4.00 -7.09
CA ALA A 162 -1.84 3.84 -8.07
C ALA A 162 -3.16 4.51 -7.62
N THR A 163 -3.58 4.26 -6.38
CA THR A 163 -4.82 4.83 -5.83
C THR A 163 -4.75 6.36 -5.70
N ILE A 164 -3.60 6.91 -5.30
CA ILE A 164 -3.42 8.36 -5.20
C ILE A 164 -3.46 9.01 -6.59
N VAL A 165 -2.73 8.49 -7.58
CA VAL A 165 -2.78 9.00 -8.95
C VAL A 165 -4.20 8.94 -9.50
N GLY A 166 -4.88 7.80 -9.35
CA GLY A 166 -6.27 7.63 -9.79
C GLY A 166 -7.21 8.62 -9.13
N GLY A 167 -7.13 8.79 -7.81
CA GLY A 167 -7.99 9.73 -7.09
C GLY A 167 -7.72 11.20 -7.43
N LEU A 168 -6.45 11.59 -7.65
CA LEU A 168 -6.11 12.94 -8.12
C LEU A 168 -6.69 13.21 -9.52
N LEU A 169 -6.64 12.23 -10.42
CA LEU A 169 -7.24 12.33 -11.76
C LEU A 169 -8.77 12.45 -11.71
N LEU A 170 -9.41 11.85 -10.71
CA LEU A 170 -10.84 11.95 -10.43
C LEU A 170 -11.23 13.26 -9.70
N GLY A 171 -10.27 14.14 -9.41
CA GLY A 171 -10.51 15.43 -8.79
C GLY A 171 -10.61 15.41 -7.25
N LEU A 172 -10.11 14.35 -6.60
CA LEU A 172 -9.98 14.35 -5.14
C LEU A 172 -8.82 15.25 -4.70
N SER A 173 -8.96 15.89 -3.56
CA SER A 173 -7.86 16.61 -2.92
C SER A 173 -6.78 15.64 -2.42
N ARG A 174 -5.53 16.12 -2.30
CA ARG A 174 -4.38 15.30 -1.85
C ARG A 174 -4.63 14.63 -0.51
N ALA A 175 -5.16 15.37 0.46
CA ALA A 175 -5.48 14.83 1.78
C ALA A 175 -6.62 13.81 1.73
N CYS A 176 -7.67 14.08 0.94
CA CYS A 176 -8.82 13.19 0.80
C CYS A 176 -8.43 11.85 0.18
N VAL A 177 -7.68 11.88 -0.92
CA VAL A 177 -7.24 10.65 -1.58
C VAL A 177 -6.24 9.86 -0.74
N ALA A 178 -5.30 10.51 -0.05
CA ALA A 178 -4.36 9.83 0.84
C ALA A 178 -5.10 9.12 1.99
N GLU A 179 -6.04 9.81 2.64
CA GLU A 179 -6.84 9.22 3.72
C GLU A 179 -7.72 8.06 3.22
N PHE A 180 -8.37 8.19 2.05
CA PHE A 180 -9.16 7.11 1.46
C PHE A 180 -8.29 5.90 1.09
N THR A 181 -7.09 6.14 0.54
CA THR A 181 -6.11 5.10 0.21
C THR A 181 -5.72 4.29 1.45
N PHE A 182 -5.56 4.93 2.61
CA PHE A 182 -5.27 4.22 3.87
C PHE A 182 -6.43 3.32 4.31
N TYR A 183 -7.66 3.77 4.19
CA TYR A 183 -8.82 2.95 4.57
C TYR A 183 -9.04 1.79 3.61
N LEU A 184 -8.80 2.02 2.31
CA LEU A 184 -8.85 0.98 1.29
C LEU A 184 -7.77 -0.11 1.51
N ALA A 185 -6.63 0.26 2.11
CA ALA A 185 -5.58 -0.68 2.47
C ALA A 185 -6.08 -1.76 3.45
N ILE A 186 -6.96 -1.41 4.37
CA ILE A 186 -7.38 -2.32 5.45
C ILE A 186 -7.95 -3.64 4.90
N PRO A 187 -9.03 -3.66 4.12
CA PRO A 187 -9.57 -4.92 3.61
C PRO A 187 -8.67 -5.61 2.58
N VAL A 188 -7.98 -4.83 1.73
CA VAL A 188 -7.15 -5.40 0.65
C VAL A 188 -5.94 -6.13 1.22
N MET A 189 -5.17 -5.48 2.10
CA MET A 189 -3.97 -6.09 2.68
C MET A 189 -4.30 -7.17 3.71
N ALA A 190 -5.40 -7.02 4.47
CA ALA A 190 -5.87 -8.08 5.36
C ALA A 190 -6.28 -9.32 4.56
N GLY A 191 -6.98 -9.15 3.44
CA GLY A 191 -7.35 -10.24 2.53
C GLY A 191 -6.14 -10.91 1.90
N ALA A 192 -5.18 -10.14 1.38
CA ALA A 192 -3.93 -10.65 0.81
C ALA A 192 -3.12 -11.44 1.85
N SER A 193 -2.96 -10.89 3.06
CA SER A 193 -2.26 -11.57 4.15
C SER A 193 -2.95 -12.88 4.55
N LEU A 194 -4.28 -12.88 4.65
CA LEU A 194 -5.04 -14.10 4.95
C LEU A 194 -4.81 -15.17 3.89
N LEU A 195 -4.85 -14.80 2.60
CA LEU A 195 -4.61 -15.74 1.50
C LEU A 195 -3.19 -16.32 1.55
N LYS A 196 -2.15 -15.49 1.78
CA LYS A 196 -0.75 -15.97 1.88
C LYS A 196 -0.55 -16.87 3.10
N VAL A 197 -1.16 -16.55 4.25
CA VAL A 197 -1.13 -17.43 5.44
C VAL A 197 -1.82 -18.77 5.17
N LEU A 198 -2.99 -18.75 4.52
CA LEU A 198 -3.69 -19.98 4.16
C LEU A 198 -2.88 -20.84 3.18
N LYS A 199 -2.27 -20.23 2.14
CA LYS A 199 -1.41 -20.95 1.20
C LYS A 199 -0.21 -21.57 1.91
N PHE A 200 0.44 -20.82 2.81
CA PHE A 200 1.55 -21.32 3.62
C PHE A 200 1.10 -22.52 4.51
N ALA A 201 -0.04 -22.42 5.17
CA ALA A 201 -0.56 -23.51 5.99
C ALA A 201 -0.90 -24.75 5.16
N LEU A 202 -1.42 -24.57 3.94
CA LEU A 202 -1.78 -25.67 3.03
C LEU A 202 -0.56 -26.32 2.35
N SER A 203 0.59 -25.62 2.27
CA SER A 203 1.83 -26.21 1.73
C SER A 203 2.46 -27.28 2.63
N GLY A 204 1.96 -27.43 3.87
CA GLY A 204 2.55 -28.31 4.87
C GLY A 204 3.83 -27.78 5.51
N ALA A 205 4.28 -26.57 5.15
CA ALA A 205 5.42 -25.92 5.76
C ALA A 205 5.09 -25.52 7.21
N ALA A 206 6.06 -25.68 8.10
CA ALA A 206 5.95 -25.27 9.48
C ALA A 206 6.97 -24.17 9.77
N MET A 207 6.56 -23.12 10.47
CA MET A 207 7.46 -22.06 10.92
C MET A 207 8.33 -22.54 12.08
N THR A 208 9.61 -22.25 12.01
CA THR A 208 10.53 -22.39 13.14
C THR A 208 10.23 -21.32 14.20
N GLY A 209 10.66 -21.55 15.44
CA GLY A 209 10.53 -20.53 16.50
C GLY A 209 11.23 -19.21 16.15
N THR A 210 12.33 -19.26 15.40
CA THR A 210 13.04 -18.07 14.92
C THR A 210 12.22 -17.31 13.87
N GLU A 211 11.59 -17.99 12.93
CA GLU A 211 10.75 -17.38 11.91
C GLU A 211 9.51 -16.71 12.53
N ILE A 212 8.88 -17.34 13.53
CA ILE A 212 7.77 -16.74 14.28
C ILE A 212 8.25 -15.45 14.99
N ALA A 213 9.39 -15.49 15.67
CA ALA A 213 9.93 -14.31 16.34
C ALA A 213 10.23 -13.18 15.35
N VAL A 214 10.82 -13.50 14.19
CA VAL A 214 11.11 -12.54 13.12
C VAL A 214 9.83 -11.93 12.55
N LEU A 215 8.79 -12.73 12.33
CA LEU A 215 7.50 -12.26 11.83
C LEU A 215 6.84 -11.29 12.83
N VAL A 216 6.80 -11.66 14.12
CA VAL A 216 6.22 -10.82 15.18
C VAL A 216 7.00 -9.51 15.32
N VAL A 217 8.34 -9.57 15.39
CA VAL A 217 9.18 -8.37 15.46
C VAL A 217 8.99 -7.51 14.20
N GLY A 218 8.94 -8.13 13.02
CA GLY A 218 8.67 -7.45 11.76
C GLY A 218 7.35 -6.68 11.78
N CYS A 219 6.27 -7.31 12.24
CA CYS A 219 4.95 -6.67 12.38
C CYS A 219 4.95 -5.52 13.40
N VAL A 220 5.57 -5.72 14.59
CA VAL A 220 5.64 -4.68 15.62
C VAL A 220 6.44 -3.47 15.13
N VAL A 221 7.57 -3.70 14.49
CA VAL A 221 8.39 -2.62 13.92
C VAL A 221 7.65 -1.92 12.79
N ALA A 222 7.01 -2.66 11.87
CA ALA A 222 6.20 -2.08 10.80
C ALA A 222 5.07 -1.22 11.38
N PHE A 223 4.37 -1.68 12.43
CA PHE A 223 3.36 -0.90 13.13
C PHE A 223 3.91 0.42 13.68
N ALA A 224 4.98 0.36 14.48
CA ALA A 224 5.55 1.52 15.15
C ALA A 224 6.04 2.57 14.15
N VAL A 225 6.72 2.13 13.09
CA VAL A 225 7.23 3.02 12.03
C VAL A 225 6.09 3.60 11.19
N SER A 226 5.07 2.79 10.87
CA SER A 226 3.87 3.23 10.14
C SER A 226 3.11 4.33 10.87
N MET A 227 3.05 4.30 12.21
CA MET A 227 2.44 5.37 13.00
C MET A 227 3.08 6.74 12.70
N GLY A 228 4.40 6.78 12.55
CA GLY A 228 5.13 7.99 12.17
C GLY A 228 4.95 8.35 10.68
N ALA A 229 5.07 7.37 9.79
CA ALA A 229 4.98 7.59 8.34
C ALA A 229 3.61 8.11 7.90
N ILE A 230 2.52 7.56 8.45
CA ILE A 230 1.14 8.00 8.17
C ILE A 230 0.93 9.45 8.64
N ARG A 231 1.33 9.78 9.88
CA ARG A 231 1.24 11.15 10.39
C ARG A 231 2.03 12.12 9.53
N PHE A 232 3.27 11.76 9.22
CA PHE A 232 4.11 12.56 8.34
C PHE A 232 3.45 12.82 6.98
N LEU A 233 2.95 11.77 6.31
CA LEU A 233 2.31 11.94 5.00
C LEU A 233 1.07 12.82 5.09
N MET A 234 0.19 12.61 6.10
CA MET A 234 -1.01 13.43 6.26
C MET A 234 -0.69 14.90 6.49
N ASP A 235 0.36 15.21 7.24
CA ASP A 235 0.77 16.61 7.46
C ASP A 235 1.49 17.19 6.24
N TYR A 236 2.27 16.36 5.53
CA TYR A 236 2.96 16.75 4.31
C TYR A 236 1.99 17.15 3.19
N VAL A 237 0.96 16.33 2.91
CA VAL A 237 0.02 16.56 1.80
C VAL A 237 -0.92 17.74 2.02
N LYS A 238 -1.04 18.25 3.25
CA LYS A 238 -1.76 19.50 3.55
C LYS A 238 -1.05 20.74 3.04
N ARG A 239 0.28 20.69 2.92
CA ARG A 239 1.13 21.84 2.60
C ARG A 239 1.90 21.68 1.30
N HIS A 240 2.12 20.43 0.85
CA HIS A 240 2.96 20.09 -0.29
C HIS A 240 2.20 19.23 -1.30
N ASN A 241 2.77 19.09 -2.49
CA ASN A 241 2.28 18.23 -3.55
C ASN A 241 3.08 16.90 -3.60
N PHE A 242 2.63 15.98 -4.44
CA PHE A 242 3.29 14.66 -4.59
C PHE A 242 4.50 14.65 -5.53
N LYS A 243 4.94 15.82 -6.09
CA LYS A 243 6.09 15.87 -7.01
C LYS A 243 7.36 15.32 -6.41
N PHE A 244 7.62 15.60 -5.13
CA PHE A 244 8.78 15.06 -4.42
C PHE A 244 8.83 13.54 -4.50
N PHE A 245 7.71 12.87 -4.24
CA PHE A 245 7.63 11.41 -4.35
C PHE A 245 7.76 10.93 -5.80
N GLY A 246 7.29 11.72 -6.77
CA GLY A 246 7.50 11.44 -8.19
C GLY A 246 8.98 11.43 -8.57
N VAL A 247 9.73 12.45 -8.18
CA VAL A 247 11.19 12.54 -8.42
C VAL A 247 11.91 11.40 -7.69
N TYR A 248 11.57 11.17 -6.41
CA TYR A 248 12.13 10.08 -5.62
C TYR A 248 11.99 8.73 -6.32
N ARG A 249 10.80 8.41 -6.85
CA ARG A 249 10.54 7.15 -7.58
C ARG A 249 11.38 7.03 -8.84
N ILE A 250 11.57 8.11 -9.60
CA ILE A 250 12.42 8.10 -10.80
C ILE A 250 13.86 7.78 -10.41
N VAL A 251 14.39 8.46 -9.38
CA VAL A 251 15.75 8.21 -8.88
C VAL A 251 15.90 6.76 -8.38
N LEU A 252 14.94 6.28 -7.60
CA LEU A 252 14.95 4.90 -7.11
C LEU A 252 14.90 3.89 -8.27
N GLY A 253 14.08 4.13 -9.29
CA GLY A 253 14.02 3.29 -10.48
C GLY A 253 15.35 3.22 -11.24
N LEU A 254 16.06 4.36 -11.36
CA LEU A 254 17.39 4.39 -11.95
C LEU A 254 18.41 3.63 -11.10
N ILE A 255 18.35 3.73 -9.77
CA ILE A 255 19.19 2.93 -8.86
C ILE A 255 18.92 1.43 -9.05
N VAL A 256 17.65 1.02 -9.12
CA VAL A 256 17.29 -0.39 -9.35
C VAL A 256 17.87 -0.90 -10.67
N LEU A 257 17.81 -0.10 -11.75
CA LEU A 257 18.44 -0.47 -13.05
C LEU A 257 19.96 -0.57 -12.96
N ALA A 258 20.60 0.37 -12.23
CA ALA A 258 22.05 0.33 -12.04
C ALA A 258 22.49 -0.93 -11.27
N VAL A 259 21.76 -1.31 -10.21
CA VAL A 259 22.02 -2.57 -9.47
C VAL A 259 21.81 -3.77 -10.38
N ALA A 260 20.73 -3.82 -11.18
CA ALA A 260 20.50 -4.89 -12.13
C ALA A 260 21.65 -5.05 -13.14
N ALA A 261 22.17 -3.94 -13.66
CA ALA A 261 23.31 -3.96 -14.60
C ALA A 261 24.58 -4.50 -13.92
N ILE A 262 24.86 -4.09 -12.69
CA ILE A 262 26.03 -4.56 -11.93
C ILE A 262 25.91 -6.06 -11.64
N THR A 263 24.74 -6.53 -11.19
CA THR A 263 24.52 -7.95 -10.88
C THR A 263 24.51 -8.86 -12.11
N ALA A 264 24.21 -8.31 -13.30
CA ALA A 264 24.29 -9.06 -14.56
C ALA A 264 25.72 -9.16 -15.11
N LEU A 265 26.65 -8.31 -14.66
CA LEU A 265 28.06 -8.29 -15.07
C LEU A 265 28.97 -9.04 -14.09
N ALA A 266 28.50 -9.32 -12.88
CA ALA A 266 29.21 -10.07 -11.83
C ALA A 266 28.91 -11.56 -11.90
#